data_abb4680e39522b1213c8630f9a985b8b
#
_entry.id   abb4680e39522b1213c8630f9a985b8b
#
_cell.length_a   1.000
_cell.length_b   1.000
_cell.length_c   1.000
_cell.angle_alpha   90.00
_cell.angle_beta   90.00
_cell.angle_gamma   90.00
#
_symmetry.space_group_name_H-M   'P 1'
#
loop_
_entity.id
_entity.type
_entity.pdbx_description
1 polymer ?
#
loop_
_entity_poly.entity_id
_entity_poly.type
_entity_poly.pdbx_seq_one_letter_code
_entity_poly.pdbx_strand_id
1 'polypeptide(L)'
;MGNQSRDDAAVYGIDEKTGIISTTDFFMPIVDDPFDFGRIAATNSISDIYAMGGKPIMAIAILGWPTNVLAPEIARTVIEGGRAICDEAGIVLAGGHSIDAPEPIFGLSVTGIVDKSHLKRNDTAQVGDYLFLTKPLGIGILTTAEKRGLLKDEDKHSARDVMIQLNKVGAEFAKYDYIHAMTDITGFGLIGHLSEMTEGSNISVELFSDAIPLIENVRHYESLGSMPGGTFRNLDNYGYLVEKNNAFEQYKHILGDPQTSGGLLVSVSPNHIEEFLSLSYELGLKDLNPIGQMISSKEYRIYPKSSLM
;
A
#
# COMPACT_ATOMS: atom_id res chain seq x y z
N MET A 1 5.29 -18.38 8.77
CA MET A 1 4.03 -17.84 8.25
C MET A 1 4.07 -17.95 6.74
N GLY A 2 2.98 -18.23 6.10
CA GLY A 2 2.86 -18.39 4.66
C GLY A 2 1.49 -17.89 4.17
N ASN A 3 1.10 -18.21 2.95
CA ASN A 3 -0.08 -17.68 2.26
C ASN A 3 -1.45 -18.03 2.89
N GLN A 4 -1.50 -18.78 3.99
CA GLN A 4 -2.77 -19.12 4.66
C GLN A 4 -3.40 -17.93 5.39
N SER A 5 -2.58 -16.99 5.89
CA SER A 5 -3.02 -15.78 6.60
C SER A 5 -3.21 -14.57 5.68
N ARG A 6 -2.86 -14.68 4.39
CA ARG A 6 -2.89 -13.56 3.42
C ARG A 6 -2.14 -12.31 3.92
N ASP A 7 -1.06 -12.52 4.72
CA ASP A 7 -0.17 -11.44 5.10
C ASP A 7 0.68 -10.96 3.92
N ASP A 8 1.20 -9.74 4.03
CA ASP A 8 1.92 -9.05 2.96
C ASP A 8 3.18 -9.81 2.49
N ALA A 9 3.84 -10.58 3.37
CA ALA A 9 5.05 -11.33 3.03
C ALA A 9 5.17 -12.68 3.75
N ALA A 10 6.03 -13.55 3.23
CA ALA A 10 6.39 -14.80 3.89
C ALA A 10 7.41 -14.56 5.00
N VAL A 11 7.23 -15.22 6.16
CA VAL A 11 8.14 -15.13 7.30
C VAL A 11 8.67 -16.49 7.69
N TYR A 12 10.02 -16.63 7.71
CA TYR A 12 10.73 -17.82 8.19
C TYR A 12 11.51 -17.50 9.47
N GLY A 13 11.24 -18.22 10.55
CA GLY A 13 11.99 -18.07 11.81
C GLY A 13 13.38 -18.68 11.74
N ILE A 14 14.42 -17.91 12.00
CA ILE A 14 15.80 -18.40 12.08
C ILE A 14 16.08 -18.95 13.48
N ASP A 15 15.70 -18.22 14.51
CA ASP A 15 15.87 -18.56 15.91
C ASP A 15 14.63 -18.14 16.72
N GLU A 16 14.71 -18.10 18.06
CA GLU A 16 13.58 -17.72 18.93
C GLU A 16 13.16 -16.27 18.77
N LYS A 17 14.06 -15.38 18.36
CA LYS A 17 13.85 -13.92 18.28
C LYS A 17 13.72 -13.42 16.85
N THR A 18 14.48 -13.99 15.91
CA THR A 18 14.67 -13.44 14.57
C THR A 18 13.85 -14.17 13.52
N GLY A 19 13.19 -13.43 12.67
CA GLY A 19 12.56 -13.90 11.43
C GLY A 19 13.19 -13.26 10.20
N ILE A 20 13.26 -14.05 9.11
CA ILE A 20 13.48 -13.53 7.75
C ILE A 20 12.11 -13.27 7.12
N ILE A 21 11.95 -12.10 6.53
CA ILE A 21 10.81 -11.74 5.68
C ILE A 21 11.27 -11.81 4.23
N SER A 22 10.45 -12.38 3.37
CA SER A 22 10.73 -12.44 1.93
C SER A 22 9.46 -12.15 1.14
N THR A 23 9.57 -11.21 0.21
CA THR A 23 8.49 -10.83 -0.70
C THR A 23 9.00 -10.65 -2.12
N THR A 24 8.09 -10.60 -3.07
CA THR A 24 8.40 -10.37 -4.49
C THR A 24 7.23 -9.67 -5.16
N ASP A 25 7.48 -8.46 -5.65
CA ASP A 25 6.54 -7.68 -6.42
C ASP A 25 7.17 -7.18 -7.71
N PHE A 26 6.40 -7.28 -8.80
CA PHE A 26 6.79 -6.75 -10.11
C PHE A 26 5.56 -6.47 -10.97
N PHE A 27 5.63 -5.46 -11.81
CA PHE A 27 4.52 -5.07 -12.66
C PHE A 27 4.98 -4.35 -13.94
N MET A 28 4.04 -4.10 -14.84
CA MET A 28 4.26 -3.33 -16.06
C MET A 28 4.26 -1.83 -15.74
N PRO A 29 4.87 -0.97 -16.61
CA PRO A 29 4.91 0.47 -16.41
C PRO A 29 3.53 1.09 -16.18
N ILE A 30 3.44 1.92 -15.15
CA ILE A 30 2.26 2.72 -14.82
C ILE A 30 2.49 4.21 -15.01
N VAL A 31 3.73 4.60 -15.30
CA VAL A 31 4.20 5.95 -15.65
C VAL A 31 5.10 5.87 -16.87
N ASP A 32 5.23 6.96 -17.61
CA ASP A 32 6.02 6.99 -18.86
C ASP A 32 7.52 7.18 -18.60
N ASP A 33 7.91 7.87 -17.52
CA ASP A 33 9.31 8.07 -17.17
C ASP A 33 9.95 6.77 -16.66
N PRO A 34 11.01 6.25 -17.32
CA PRO A 34 11.60 4.98 -16.94
C PRO A 34 12.33 5.01 -15.60
N PHE A 35 12.88 6.16 -15.17
CA PHE A 35 13.50 6.29 -13.86
C PHE A 35 12.44 6.25 -12.75
N ASP A 36 11.32 6.96 -12.95
CA ASP A 36 10.20 6.95 -12.04
C ASP A 36 9.53 5.57 -11.96
N PHE A 37 9.38 4.87 -13.09
CA PHE A 37 8.89 3.47 -13.08
C PHE A 37 9.80 2.59 -12.22
N GLY A 38 11.11 2.70 -12.35
CA GLY A 38 12.07 1.96 -11.52
C GLY A 38 11.94 2.29 -10.03
N ARG A 39 11.80 3.59 -9.69
CA ARG A 39 11.60 4.03 -8.30
C ARG A 39 10.31 3.47 -7.71
N ILE A 40 9.19 3.60 -8.41
CA ILE A 40 7.88 3.15 -7.96
C ILE A 40 7.87 1.64 -7.73
N ALA A 41 8.41 0.87 -8.68
CA ALA A 41 8.47 -0.58 -8.58
C ALA A 41 9.29 -1.04 -7.37
N ALA A 42 10.44 -0.41 -7.13
CA ALA A 42 11.27 -0.72 -5.96
C ALA A 42 10.58 -0.32 -4.64
N THR A 43 9.94 0.86 -4.60
CA THR A 43 9.21 1.32 -3.41
C THR A 43 8.09 0.35 -3.04
N ASN A 44 7.31 -0.09 -4.04
CA ASN A 44 6.24 -1.07 -3.86
C ASN A 44 6.79 -2.40 -3.34
N SER A 45 7.83 -2.95 -3.97
CA SER A 45 8.41 -4.24 -3.56
C SER A 45 9.02 -4.24 -2.15
N ILE A 46 9.51 -3.08 -1.67
CA ILE A 46 10.08 -2.95 -0.31
C ILE A 46 8.99 -2.77 0.74
N SER A 47 7.80 -2.32 0.34
CA SER A 47 6.72 -1.92 1.24
C SER A 47 6.26 -3.05 2.16
N ASP A 48 6.09 -4.26 1.65
CA ASP A 48 5.67 -5.44 2.42
C ASP A 48 6.59 -5.71 3.63
N ILE A 49 7.90 -5.49 3.45
CA ILE A 49 8.85 -5.67 4.57
C ILE A 49 8.52 -4.70 5.71
N TYR A 50 8.23 -3.44 5.36
CA TYR A 50 7.85 -2.43 6.35
C TYR A 50 6.46 -2.67 6.94
N ALA A 51 5.50 -3.13 6.12
CA ALA A 51 4.15 -3.47 6.57
C ALA A 51 4.16 -4.60 7.61
N MET A 52 5.06 -5.56 7.46
CA MET A 52 5.30 -6.63 8.43
C MET A 52 6.16 -6.20 9.66
N GLY A 53 6.51 -4.92 9.77
CA GLY A 53 7.35 -4.39 10.87
C GLY A 53 8.83 -4.73 10.74
N GLY A 54 9.24 -5.23 9.58
CA GLY A 54 10.62 -5.63 9.30
C GLY A 54 11.51 -4.49 8.82
N LYS A 55 12.80 -4.81 8.76
CA LYS A 55 13.83 -3.97 8.14
C LYS A 55 14.35 -4.68 6.89
N PRO A 56 14.25 -4.08 5.70
CA PRO A 56 14.84 -4.64 4.49
C PRO A 56 16.36 -4.70 4.63
N ILE A 57 17.02 -5.70 4.04
CA ILE A 57 18.46 -5.90 4.09
C ILE A 57 19.11 -6.00 2.72
N MET A 58 18.40 -6.53 1.72
CA MET A 58 18.86 -6.58 0.33
C MET A 58 17.69 -6.80 -0.63
N ALA A 59 17.92 -6.48 -1.90
CA ALA A 59 16.99 -6.75 -2.97
C ALA A 59 17.68 -7.38 -4.18
N ILE A 60 16.91 -8.14 -4.99
CA ILE A 60 17.30 -8.74 -6.26
C ILE A 60 16.30 -8.29 -7.32
N ALA A 61 16.78 -7.74 -8.44
CA ALA A 61 15.94 -7.24 -9.52
C ALA A 61 15.34 -8.37 -10.37
N ILE A 62 14.10 -8.19 -10.78
CA ILE A 62 13.39 -8.97 -11.79
C ILE A 62 13.11 -8.04 -12.96
N LEU A 63 13.63 -8.36 -14.15
CA LEU A 63 13.46 -7.55 -15.35
C LEU A 63 12.97 -8.40 -16.51
N GLY A 64 11.78 -8.14 -17.02
CA GLY A 64 11.31 -8.57 -18.33
C GLY A 64 11.44 -7.38 -19.30
N TRP A 65 12.11 -7.59 -20.48
CA TRP A 65 12.37 -6.49 -21.37
C TRP A 65 12.14 -6.86 -22.83
N PRO A 66 11.37 -6.06 -23.61
CA PRO A 66 11.12 -6.31 -25.01
C PRO A 66 12.30 -5.78 -25.86
N THR A 67 13.39 -6.56 -25.95
CA THR A 67 14.66 -6.14 -26.57
C THR A 67 14.54 -5.73 -28.03
N ASN A 68 13.50 -6.19 -28.73
CA ASN A 68 13.21 -5.83 -30.12
C ASN A 68 12.42 -4.53 -30.27
N VAL A 69 11.91 -3.95 -29.18
CA VAL A 69 11.01 -2.78 -29.18
C VAL A 69 11.63 -1.60 -28.44
N LEU A 70 12.26 -1.86 -27.30
CA LEU A 70 12.82 -0.83 -26.42
C LEU A 70 14.34 -0.98 -26.28
N ALA A 71 15.04 0.14 -26.37
CA ALA A 71 16.48 0.19 -26.25
C ALA A 71 16.97 -0.23 -24.84
N PRO A 72 18.14 -0.93 -24.73
CA PRO A 72 18.69 -1.36 -23.43
C PRO A 72 19.01 -0.20 -22.48
N GLU A 73 19.25 1.00 -23.02
CA GLU A 73 19.52 2.22 -22.24
C GLU A 73 18.30 2.60 -21.37
N ILE A 74 17.08 2.37 -21.87
CA ILE A 74 15.85 2.61 -21.13
C ILE A 74 15.76 1.61 -19.97
N ALA A 75 16.08 0.33 -20.19
CA ALA A 75 16.15 -0.67 -19.13
C ALA A 75 17.16 -0.30 -18.04
N ARG A 76 18.33 0.25 -18.44
CA ARG A 76 19.32 0.77 -17.50
C ARG A 76 18.72 1.85 -16.62
N THR A 77 18.01 2.83 -17.20
CA THR A 77 17.37 3.91 -16.45
C THR A 77 16.34 3.39 -15.44
N VAL A 78 15.55 2.36 -15.81
CA VAL A 78 14.64 1.69 -14.88
C VAL A 78 15.41 1.09 -13.69
N ILE A 79 16.50 0.35 -13.96
CA ILE A 79 17.32 -0.28 -12.89
C ILE A 79 17.97 0.80 -12.00
N GLU A 80 18.43 1.92 -12.58
CA GLU A 80 18.98 3.06 -11.83
C GLU A 80 17.94 3.69 -10.92
N GLY A 81 16.67 3.81 -11.35
CA GLY A 81 15.55 4.23 -10.53
C GLY A 81 15.32 3.29 -9.34
N GLY A 82 15.30 1.98 -9.61
CA GLY A 82 15.18 0.96 -8.56
C GLY A 82 16.34 0.99 -7.56
N ARG A 83 17.57 1.18 -8.04
CA ARG A 83 18.77 1.34 -7.21
C ARG A 83 18.67 2.56 -6.30
N ALA A 84 18.20 3.69 -6.81
CA ALA A 84 18.08 4.92 -6.02
C ALA A 84 17.15 4.73 -4.81
N ILE A 85 16.06 3.99 -4.95
CA ILE A 85 15.17 3.64 -3.84
C ILE A 85 15.81 2.63 -2.89
N CYS A 86 16.55 1.64 -3.40
CA CYS A 86 17.31 0.73 -2.52
C CYS A 86 18.33 1.50 -1.68
N ASP A 87 19.07 2.44 -2.28
CA ASP A 87 20.04 3.29 -1.59
C ASP A 87 19.34 4.17 -0.52
N GLU A 88 18.16 4.74 -0.85
CA GLU A 88 17.35 5.48 0.11
C GLU A 88 16.86 4.59 1.26
N ALA A 89 16.48 3.34 0.99
CA ALA A 89 16.10 2.37 1.99
C ALA A 89 17.31 1.87 2.84
N GLY A 90 18.52 2.20 2.43
CA GLY A 90 19.77 1.76 3.08
C GLY A 90 20.10 0.29 2.80
N ILE A 91 19.70 -0.24 1.63
CA ILE A 91 19.93 -1.63 1.22
C ILE A 91 20.67 -1.70 -0.10
N VAL A 92 21.28 -2.85 -0.39
CA VAL A 92 21.93 -3.10 -1.67
C VAL A 92 20.96 -3.75 -2.67
N LEU A 93 20.93 -3.23 -3.91
CA LEU A 93 20.43 -3.97 -5.07
C LEU A 93 21.55 -4.91 -5.51
N ALA A 94 21.50 -6.17 -5.02
CA ALA A 94 22.62 -7.11 -5.04
C ALA A 94 22.81 -7.85 -6.38
N GLY A 95 21.88 -7.68 -7.32
CA GLY A 95 21.90 -8.36 -8.61
C GLY A 95 20.48 -8.56 -9.13
N GLY A 96 20.29 -9.60 -9.95
CA GLY A 96 18.97 -9.91 -10.47
C GLY A 96 19.01 -10.85 -11.67
N HIS A 97 17.86 -11.02 -12.28
CA HIS A 97 17.70 -11.80 -13.50
C HIS A 97 16.88 -11.03 -14.53
N SER A 98 17.27 -11.11 -15.79
CA SER A 98 16.54 -10.51 -16.90
C SER A 98 16.14 -11.55 -17.94
N ILE A 99 14.95 -11.38 -18.51
CA ILE A 99 14.44 -12.22 -19.60
C ILE A 99 13.95 -11.34 -20.75
N ASP A 100 13.93 -11.89 -21.95
CA ASP A 100 13.18 -11.30 -23.05
C ASP A 100 11.68 -11.49 -22.79
N ALA A 101 10.89 -10.41 -22.90
CA ALA A 101 9.48 -10.39 -22.60
C ALA A 101 8.72 -9.50 -23.61
N PRO A 102 7.44 -9.77 -23.89
CA PRO A 102 6.69 -8.98 -24.87
C PRO A 102 6.44 -7.52 -24.42
N GLU A 103 6.46 -7.28 -23.11
CA GLU A 103 6.25 -5.96 -22.49
C GLU A 103 7.27 -5.73 -21.37
N PRO A 104 7.60 -4.48 -21.04
CA PRO A 104 8.47 -4.19 -19.90
C PRO A 104 7.84 -4.67 -18.59
N ILE A 105 8.62 -5.36 -17.77
CA ILE A 105 8.25 -5.77 -16.41
C ILE A 105 9.46 -5.45 -15.53
N PHE A 106 9.23 -4.80 -14.40
CA PHE A 106 10.27 -4.55 -13.41
C PHE A 106 9.71 -4.65 -12.00
N GLY A 107 10.55 -5.12 -11.10
CA GLY A 107 10.30 -5.18 -9.67
C GLY A 107 11.45 -5.85 -8.94
N LEU A 108 11.24 -6.11 -7.67
CA LEU A 108 12.27 -6.68 -6.81
C LEU A 108 11.75 -7.90 -6.06
N SER A 109 12.65 -8.84 -5.79
CA SER A 109 12.52 -9.75 -4.66
C SER A 109 13.30 -9.15 -3.50
N VAL A 110 12.63 -8.90 -2.38
CA VAL A 110 13.20 -8.22 -1.22
C VAL A 110 13.29 -9.18 -0.04
N THR A 111 14.44 -9.17 0.61
CA THR A 111 14.67 -9.88 1.88
C THR A 111 14.82 -8.88 3.00
N GLY A 112 14.12 -9.11 4.09
CA GLY A 112 14.20 -8.34 5.33
C GLY A 112 14.37 -9.21 6.55
N ILE A 113 14.61 -8.58 7.67
CA ILE A 113 14.66 -9.20 9.00
C ILE A 113 13.67 -8.50 9.93
N VAL A 114 13.14 -9.28 10.88
CA VAL A 114 12.25 -8.75 11.92
C VAL A 114 12.55 -9.41 13.26
N ASP A 115 12.46 -8.65 14.35
CA ASP A 115 12.29 -9.25 15.67
C ASP A 115 10.86 -9.80 15.73
N LYS A 116 10.72 -11.09 16.07
CA LYS A 116 9.41 -11.75 16.10
C LYS A 116 8.43 -11.10 17.08
N SER A 117 8.94 -10.39 18.11
CA SER A 117 8.11 -9.62 19.04
C SER A 117 7.54 -8.35 18.38
N HIS A 118 8.15 -7.87 17.31
CA HIS A 118 7.71 -6.69 16.54
C HIS A 118 6.99 -7.06 15.24
N LEU A 119 6.82 -8.35 14.95
CA LEU A 119 6.12 -8.79 13.74
C LEU A 119 4.67 -8.31 13.77
N LYS A 120 4.29 -7.50 12.80
CA LYS A 120 2.90 -7.09 12.58
C LYS A 120 2.24 -7.98 11.54
N ARG A 121 0.97 -8.23 11.76
CA ARG A 121 0.11 -9.03 10.88
C ARG A 121 -1.11 -8.20 10.52
N ASN A 122 -1.77 -8.55 9.43
CA ASN A 122 -2.99 -7.88 9.01
C ASN A 122 -4.26 -8.46 9.71
N ASP A 123 -4.16 -9.61 10.38
CA ASP A 123 -5.28 -10.37 10.97
C ASP A 123 -5.36 -10.29 12.51
N THR A 124 -4.74 -9.29 13.13
CA THR A 124 -4.64 -9.14 14.58
C THR A 124 -5.29 -7.87 15.14
N ALA A 125 -6.09 -7.17 14.34
CA ALA A 125 -6.86 -6.00 14.78
C ALA A 125 -7.88 -6.38 15.86
N GLN A 126 -8.15 -5.46 16.78
CA GLN A 126 -9.02 -5.67 17.93
C GLN A 126 -10.23 -4.74 17.90
N VAL A 127 -11.34 -5.19 18.51
CA VAL A 127 -12.54 -4.36 18.69
C VAL A 127 -12.18 -3.11 19.50
N GLY A 128 -12.58 -1.96 19.00
CA GLY A 128 -12.29 -0.65 19.59
C GLY A 128 -11.11 0.07 18.97
N ASP A 129 -10.22 -0.63 18.23
CA ASP A 129 -9.08 0.00 17.55
C ASP A 129 -9.53 1.07 16.57
N TYR A 130 -8.76 2.14 16.48
CA TYR A 130 -8.90 3.14 15.42
C TYR A 130 -7.96 2.84 14.26
N LEU A 131 -8.45 3.09 13.05
CA LEU A 131 -7.70 2.91 11.81
C LEU A 131 -7.10 4.23 11.32
N PHE A 132 -5.87 4.15 10.88
CA PHE A 132 -5.15 5.27 10.27
C PHE A 132 -4.57 4.84 8.92
N LEU A 133 -4.47 5.80 7.99
CA LEU A 133 -3.87 5.59 6.68
C LEU A 133 -2.73 6.58 6.47
N THR A 134 -1.52 6.08 6.21
CA THR A 134 -0.29 6.90 6.19
C THR A 134 -0.03 7.65 4.89
N LYS A 135 -0.69 7.27 3.80
CA LYS A 135 -0.65 7.99 2.51
C LYS A 135 -2.06 8.17 1.95
N PRO A 136 -2.31 9.23 1.18
CA PRO A 136 -3.61 9.48 0.56
C PRO A 136 -3.91 8.46 -0.56
N LEU A 137 -5.22 8.23 -0.82
CA LEU A 137 -5.72 7.41 -1.93
C LEU A 137 -5.94 8.24 -3.20
N GLY A 138 -6.04 7.54 -4.34
CA GLY A 138 -6.39 8.13 -5.62
C GLY A 138 -5.37 7.88 -6.73
N ILE A 139 -4.36 7.05 -6.48
CA ILE A 139 -3.28 6.75 -7.43
C ILE A 139 -3.84 6.17 -8.74
N GLY A 140 -4.73 5.18 -8.67
CA GLY A 140 -5.30 4.57 -9.86
C GLY A 140 -6.15 5.53 -10.70
N ILE A 141 -6.89 6.42 -10.05
CA ILE A 141 -7.69 7.47 -10.71
C ILE A 141 -6.77 8.46 -11.43
N LEU A 142 -5.72 8.96 -10.75
CA LEU A 142 -4.79 9.94 -11.34
C LEU A 142 -3.95 9.35 -12.48
N THR A 143 -3.39 8.16 -12.31
CA THR A 143 -2.62 7.51 -13.39
C THR A 143 -3.49 7.15 -14.58
N THR A 144 -4.77 6.84 -14.36
CA THR A 144 -5.75 6.67 -15.46
C THR A 144 -6.07 8.00 -16.15
N ALA A 145 -6.20 9.10 -15.39
CA ALA A 145 -6.38 10.44 -15.95
C ALA A 145 -5.16 10.86 -16.80
N GLU A 146 -3.95 10.59 -16.32
CA GLU A 146 -2.70 10.83 -17.06
C GLU A 146 -2.68 10.07 -18.38
N LYS A 147 -2.91 8.76 -18.35
CA LYS A 147 -2.97 7.89 -19.54
C LYS A 147 -4.02 8.34 -20.57
N ARG A 148 -5.09 8.98 -20.12
CA ARG A 148 -6.16 9.53 -20.98
C ARG A 148 -5.87 10.96 -21.44
N GLY A 149 -4.77 11.57 -21.03
CA GLY A 149 -4.43 12.97 -21.35
C GLY A 149 -5.37 14.00 -20.70
N LEU A 150 -6.00 13.64 -19.58
CA LEU A 150 -6.91 14.51 -18.84
C LEU A 150 -6.24 15.23 -17.67
N LEU A 151 -5.03 14.75 -17.26
CA LEU A 151 -4.32 15.28 -16.12
C LEU A 151 -3.79 16.68 -16.43
N LYS A 152 -4.05 17.64 -15.56
CA LYS A 152 -3.53 19.01 -15.68
C LYS A 152 -2.04 19.03 -15.36
N ASP A 153 -1.30 20.01 -15.90
CA ASP A 153 0.14 20.16 -15.66
C ASP A 153 0.49 20.29 -14.18
N GLU A 154 -0.35 20.95 -13.39
CA GLU A 154 -0.19 21.12 -11.93
C GLU A 154 -0.29 19.82 -11.14
N ASP A 155 -1.00 18.81 -11.66
CA ASP A 155 -1.26 17.53 -11.00
C ASP A 155 -0.33 16.38 -11.46
N LYS A 156 0.49 16.60 -12.50
CA LYS A 156 1.29 15.57 -13.18
C LYS A 156 2.19 14.72 -12.27
N HIS A 157 2.61 15.27 -11.15
CA HIS A 157 3.53 14.59 -10.24
C HIS A 157 2.86 14.10 -8.95
N SER A 158 1.60 14.43 -8.74
CA SER A 158 0.91 14.17 -7.47
C SER A 158 0.85 12.68 -7.11
N ALA A 159 0.47 11.81 -8.06
CA ALA A 159 0.47 10.36 -7.83
C ALA A 159 1.89 9.81 -7.69
N ARG A 160 2.83 10.23 -8.57
CA ARG A 160 4.23 9.80 -8.52
C ARG A 160 4.86 10.11 -7.16
N ASP A 161 4.68 11.32 -6.65
CA ASP A 161 5.30 11.75 -5.40
C ASP A 161 4.79 10.95 -4.19
N VAL A 162 3.56 10.44 -4.24
CA VAL A 162 3.04 9.48 -3.24
C VAL A 162 3.65 8.09 -3.44
N MET A 163 3.72 7.60 -4.69
CA MET A 163 4.19 6.25 -5.01
C MET A 163 5.67 6.00 -4.68
N ILE A 164 6.52 7.02 -4.77
CA ILE A 164 7.96 6.89 -4.48
C ILE A 164 8.32 7.03 -2.99
N GLN A 165 7.36 7.32 -2.12
CA GLN A 165 7.60 7.42 -0.68
C GLN A 165 7.69 6.04 -0.04
N LEU A 166 8.80 5.74 0.62
CA LEU A 166 8.98 4.48 1.36
C LEU A 166 8.12 4.44 2.63
N ASN A 167 7.52 3.30 2.91
CA ASN A 167 6.75 3.03 4.13
C ASN A 167 7.63 2.73 5.35
N LYS A 168 8.80 3.38 5.49
CA LYS A 168 9.78 3.17 6.57
C LYS A 168 9.21 3.26 7.98
N VAL A 169 8.16 4.07 8.14
CA VAL A 169 7.48 4.25 9.42
C VAL A 169 6.92 2.95 9.99
N GLY A 170 6.63 1.95 9.13
CA GLY A 170 6.13 0.65 9.55
C GLY A 170 7.11 -0.09 10.47
N ALA A 171 8.41 -0.02 10.20
CA ALA A 171 9.43 -0.61 11.07
C ALA A 171 9.53 0.07 12.45
N GLU A 172 9.19 1.36 12.52
CA GLU A 172 9.13 2.09 13.80
C GLU A 172 7.83 1.80 14.54
N PHE A 173 6.70 1.82 13.87
CA PHE A 173 5.38 1.49 14.42
C PHE A 173 5.34 0.09 15.03
N ALA A 174 6.02 -0.85 14.41
CA ALA A 174 6.04 -2.23 14.84
C ALA A 174 6.64 -2.44 16.26
N LYS A 175 7.42 -1.51 16.75
CA LYS A 175 8.03 -1.57 18.10
C LYS A 175 7.03 -1.35 19.24
N TYR A 176 5.80 -0.95 18.93
CA TYR A 176 4.78 -0.62 19.91
C TYR A 176 3.65 -1.64 19.92
N ASP A 177 3.40 -2.21 21.09
CA ASP A 177 2.39 -3.26 21.28
C ASP A 177 0.94 -2.75 21.11
N TYR A 178 0.73 -1.43 21.24
CA TYR A 178 -0.58 -0.81 21.03
C TYR A 178 -0.96 -0.67 19.54
N ILE A 179 -0.06 -0.99 18.63
CA ILE A 179 -0.35 -1.15 17.21
C ILE A 179 -0.60 -2.63 16.96
N HIS A 180 -1.88 -2.99 16.79
CA HIS A 180 -2.32 -4.37 16.79
C HIS A 180 -2.22 -5.02 15.41
N ALA A 181 -2.51 -4.29 14.33
CA ALA A 181 -2.43 -4.82 12.97
C ALA A 181 -1.91 -3.75 12.01
N MET A 182 -1.27 -4.20 10.93
CA MET A 182 -0.74 -3.33 9.89
C MET A 182 -0.70 -4.09 8.55
N THR A 183 -0.97 -3.40 7.45
CA THR A 183 -0.79 -3.85 6.05
C THR A 183 -0.59 -2.63 5.19
N ASP A 184 0.00 -2.75 4.00
CA ASP A 184 0.00 -1.67 3.03
C ASP A 184 -1.17 -1.77 2.06
N ILE A 185 -1.56 -0.65 1.45
CA ILE A 185 -2.67 -0.61 0.50
C ILE A 185 -2.12 -0.63 -0.92
N THR A 186 -2.42 -1.71 -1.65
CA THR A 186 -1.97 -1.91 -3.02
C THR A 186 -3.11 -2.19 -4.00
N GLY A 187 -2.96 -3.12 -4.91
CA GLY A 187 -3.85 -3.35 -6.06
C GLY A 187 -5.31 -3.69 -5.74
N PHE A 188 -5.61 -4.19 -4.54
CA PHE A 188 -6.99 -4.49 -4.12
C PHE A 188 -7.74 -3.26 -3.60
N GLY A 189 -7.08 -2.10 -3.51
CA GLY A 189 -7.63 -0.86 -2.97
C GLY A 189 -7.92 -0.96 -1.47
N LEU A 190 -8.38 0.12 -0.87
CA LEU A 190 -8.74 0.12 0.55
C LEU A 190 -9.79 -0.94 0.87
N ILE A 191 -10.77 -1.15 -0.02
CA ILE A 191 -11.85 -2.12 0.18
C ILE A 191 -11.32 -3.56 0.33
N GLY A 192 -10.33 -3.97 -0.47
CA GLY A 192 -9.76 -5.31 -0.40
C GLY A 192 -8.95 -5.53 0.87
N HIS A 193 -7.96 -4.68 1.13
CA HIS A 193 -7.09 -4.82 2.31
C HIS A 193 -7.85 -4.68 3.63
N LEU A 194 -8.84 -3.78 3.69
CA LEU A 194 -9.70 -3.66 4.87
C LEU A 194 -10.60 -4.88 5.05
N SER A 195 -11.06 -5.50 3.95
CA SER A 195 -11.79 -6.77 4.00
C SER A 195 -10.91 -7.89 4.56
N GLU A 196 -9.66 -8.00 4.10
CA GLU A 196 -8.70 -9.00 4.61
C GLU A 196 -8.43 -8.80 6.09
N MET A 197 -8.18 -7.57 6.53
CA MET A 197 -7.95 -7.24 7.94
C MET A 197 -9.17 -7.60 8.82
N THR A 198 -10.38 -7.25 8.39
CA THR A 198 -11.60 -7.51 9.17
C THR A 198 -12.00 -8.97 9.17
N GLU A 199 -11.84 -9.69 8.05
CA GLU A 199 -12.09 -11.14 7.97
C GLU A 199 -11.08 -11.93 8.81
N GLY A 200 -9.77 -11.62 8.66
CA GLY A 200 -8.70 -12.27 9.41
C GLY A 200 -8.83 -12.09 10.91
N SER A 201 -9.21 -10.90 11.36
CA SER A 201 -9.44 -10.59 12.77
C SER A 201 -10.83 -11.00 13.28
N ASN A 202 -11.73 -11.47 12.40
CA ASN A 202 -13.13 -11.83 12.69
C ASN A 202 -13.94 -10.70 13.34
N ILE A 203 -13.79 -9.48 12.86
CA ILE A 203 -14.47 -8.26 13.32
C ILE A 203 -15.05 -7.49 12.14
N SER A 204 -15.71 -6.38 12.40
CA SER A 204 -16.18 -5.42 11.39
C SER A 204 -15.58 -4.04 11.64
N VAL A 205 -15.77 -3.11 10.71
CA VAL A 205 -15.30 -1.73 10.82
C VAL A 205 -16.39 -0.73 10.50
N GLU A 206 -16.48 0.35 11.26
CA GLU A 206 -17.17 1.58 10.89
C GLU A 206 -16.14 2.48 10.20
N LEU A 207 -16.31 2.69 8.88
CA LEU A 207 -15.37 3.43 8.06
C LEU A 207 -15.86 4.88 7.90
N PHE A 208 -15.07 5.85 8.34
CA PHE A 208 -15.35 7.28 8.19
C PHE A 208 -14.94 7.75 6.80
N SER A 209 -15.85 7.59 5.84
CA SER A 209 -15.53 7.73 4.41
C SER A 209 -15.02 9.11 4.01
N ASP A 210 -15.49 10.16 4.66
CA ASP A 210 -15.07 11.56 4.46
C ASP A 210 -13.77 11.94 5.19
N ALA A 211 -13.28 11.09 6.10
CA ALA A 211 -11.98 11.23 6.75
C ALA A 211 -10.83 10.54 5.97
N ILE A 212 -11.13 9.80 4.92
CA ILE A 212 -10.11 9.14 4.09
C ILE A 212 -9.27 10.21 3.39
N PRO A 213 -7.93 10.24 3.61
CA PRO A 213 -7.07 11.19 2.93
C PRO A 213 -7.01 10.89 1.43
N LEU A 214 -7.17 11.94 0.62
CA LEU A 214 -7.14 11.85 -0.84
C LEU A 214 -6.03 12.72 -1.40
N ILE A 215 -5.40 12.26 -2.48
CA ILE A 215 -4.52 13.11 -3.29
C ILE A 215 -5.35 14.28 -3.83
N GLU A 216 -4.75 15.45 -3.91
CA GLU A 216 -5.44 16.64 -4.37
C GLU A 216 -6.08 16.44 -5.75
N ASN A 217 -7.24 17.00 -5.98
CA ASN A 217 -8.02 16.92 -7.22
C ASN A 217 -8.51 15.51 -7.65
N VAL A 218 -8.30 14.44 -6.88
CA VAL A 218 -8.77 13.07 -7.22
C VAL A 218 -10.28 13.05 -7.53
N ARG A 219 -11.10 13.74 -6.72
CA ARG A 219 -12.55 13.81 -6.93
C ARG A 219 -12.93 14.46 -8.26
N HIS A 220 -12.15 15.44 -8.72
CA HIS A 220 -12.35 16.05 -10.03
C HIS A 220 -12.13 15.00 -11.14
N TYR A 221 -11.04 14.25 -11.09
CA TYR A 221 -10.74 13.22 -12.10
C TYR A 221 -11.68 12.02 -12.03
N GLU A 222 -12.13 11.63 -10.83
CA GLU A 222 -13.20 10.65 -10.66
C GLU A 222 -14.46 11.09 -11.40
N SER A 223 -14.88 12.35 -11.25
CA SER A 223 -16.07 12.90 -11.93
C SER A 223 -15.96 12.93 -13.46
N LEU A 224 -14.73 12.96 -14.00
CA LEU A 224 -14.44 12.81 -15.43
C LEU A 224 -14.41 11.35 -15.90
N GLY A 225 -14.71 10.39 -15.03
CA GLY A 225 -14.73 8.96 -15.35
C GLY A 225 -13.35 8.29 -15.41
N SER A 226 -12.31 8.86 -14.77
CA SER A 226 -10.94 8.34 -14.82
C SER A 226 -10.69 7.14 -13.90
N MET A 227 -11.69 6.29 -13.67
CA MET A 227 -11.49 5.06 -12.90
C MET A 227 -10.81 3.98 -13.74
N PRO A 228 -9.77 3.31 -13.23
CA PRO A 228 -9.19 2.15 -13.90
C PRO A 228 -10.11 0.92 -13.82
N GLY A 229 -9.94 -0.03 -14.74
CA GLY A 229 -10.70 -1.28 -14.69
C GLY A 229 -10.50 -2.09 -13.40
N GLY A 230 -9.40 -1.86 -12.70
CA GLY A 230 -9.12 -2.44 -11.37
C GLY A 230 -10.16 -2.04 -10.32
N THR A 231 -10.62 -0.80 -10.33
CA THR A 231 -11.66 -0.29 -9.42
C THR A 231 -12.93 -1.15 -9.48
N PHE A 232 -13.41 -1.44 -10.67
CA PHE A 232 -14.63 -2.24 -10.85
C PHE A 232 -14.42 -3.69 -10.45
N ARG A 233 -13.27 -4.29 -10.79
CA ARG A 233 -12.91 -5.65 -10.33
C ARG A 233 -12.85 -5.75 -8.80
N ASN A 234 -12.28 -4.75 -8.14
CA ASN A 234 -12.23 -4.71 -6.68
C ASN A 234 -13.63 -4.59 -6.06
N LEU A 235 -14.50 -3.75 -6.64
CA LEU A 235 -15.91 -3.64 -6.23
C LEU A 235 -16.69 -4.93 -6.45
N ASP A 236 -16.45 -5.64 -7.54
CA ASP A 236 -17.08 -6.94 -7.81
C ASP A 236 -16.60 -8.02 -6.83
N ASN A 237 -15.30 -8.02 -6.50
CA ASN A 237 -14.70 -9.03 -5.64
C ASN A 237 -14.96 -8.81 -4.14
N TYR A 238 -15.04 -7.57 -3.66
CA TYR A 238 -15.13 -7.24 -2.23
C TYR A 238 -16.41 -6.49 -1.86
N GLY A 239 -17.12 -5.92 -2.83
CA GLY A 239 -18.29 -5.08 -2.56
C GLY A 239 -19.44 -5.79 -1.84
N TYR A 240 -19.49 -7.12 -1.83
CA TYR A 240 -20.48 -7.88 -1.06
C TYR A 240 -20.23 -7.86 0.46
N LEU A 241 -19.02 -7.51 0.87
CA LEU A 241 -18.63 -7.37 2.30
C LEU A 241 -18.96 -5.98 2.86
N VAL A 242 -19.46 -5.06 2.02
CA VAL A 242 -19.72 -3.67 2.38
C VAL A 242 -21.22 -3.40 2.46
N GLU A 243 -21.66 -2.72 3.52
CA GLU A 243 -23.03 -2.22 3.62
C GLU A 243 -23.32 -1.20 2.52
N LYS A 244 -24.39 -1.45 1.75
CA LYS A 244 -24.81 -0.57 0.64
C LYS A 244 -25.66 0.57 1.16
N ASN A 245 -25.05 1.71 1.41
CA ASN A 245 -25.70 2.93 1.89
C ASN A 245 -25.19 4.15 1.10
N ASN A 246 -25.70 5.35 1.43
CA ASN A 246 -25.35 6.57 0.70
C ASN A 246 -23.84 6.90 0.77
N ALA A 247 -23.18 6.65 1.90
CA ALA A 247 -21.75 6.86 2.04
C ALA A 247 -20.95 5.92 1.12
N PHE A 248 -21.37 4.63 1.04
CA PHE A 248 -20.78 3.71 0.07
C PHE A 248 -20.93 4.21 -1.37
N GLU A 249 -22.13 4.57 -1.79
CA GLU A 249 -22.37 5.03 -3.16
C GLU A 249 -21.51 6.25 -3.53
N GLN A 250 -21.29 7.14 -2.57
CA GLN A 250 -20.46 8.35 -2.77
C GLN A 250 -18.96 8.03 -2.84
N TYR A 251 -18.48 6.99 -2.16
CA TYR A 251 -17.04 6.71 -2.02
C TYR A 251 -16.60 5.41 -2.69
N LYS A 252 -17.49 4.61 -3.27
CA LYS A 252 -17.17 3.28 -3.80
C LYS A 252 -15.99 3.25 -4.78
N HIS A 253 -15.85 4.24 -5.65
CA HIS A 253 -14.75 4.28 -6.59
C HIS A 253 -13.41 4.57 -5.89
N ILE A 254 -13.41 5.40 -4.86
CA ILE A 254 -12.23 5.65 -4.01
C ILE A 254 -11.85 4.39 -3.23
N LEU A 255 -12.83 3.70 -2.63
CA LEU A 255 -12.60 2.48 -1.86
C LEU A 255 -12.04 1.35 -2.72
N GLY A 256 -12.52 1.25 -3.96
CA GLY A 256 -12.08 0.25 -4.93
C GLY A 256 -10.85 0.66 -5.75
N ASP A 257 -10.37 1.90 -5.65
CA ASP A 257 -9.27 2.40 -6.47
C ASP A 257 -7.96 1.64 -6.17
N PRO A 258 -7.39 0.91 -7.14
CA PRO A 258 -6.13 0.22 -6.92
C PRO A 258 -5.02 1.22 -6.66
N GLN A 259 -4.23 0.96 -5.63
CA GLN A 259 -3.06 1.75 -5.31
C GLN A 259 -1.80 1.01 -5.77
N THR A 260 -0.77 1.74 -6.13
CA THR A 260 0.57 1.24 -6.33
C THR A 260 1.46 1.91 -5.32
N SER A 261 2.16 1.13 -4.50
CA SER A 261 2.98 1.67 -3.41
C SER A 261 2.19 2.63 -2.50
N GLY A 262 0.98 2.24 -2.10
CA GLY A 262 0.14 3.03 -1.21
C GLY A 262 0.68 3.09 0.22
N GLY A 263 -0.10 3.71 1.11
CA GLY A 263 0.27 3.86 2.52
C GLY A 263 -0.05 2.62 3.35
N LEU A 264 0.42 2.64 4.59
CA LEU A 264 0.07 1.63 5.58
C LEU A 264 -1.32 1.91 6.16
N LEU A 265 -2.13 0.87 6.25
CA LEU A 265 -3.34 0.83 7.06
C LEU A 265 -2.95 0.29 8.44
N VAL A 266 -3.13 1.09 9.47
CA VAL A 266 -2.63 0.83 10.83
C VAL A 266 -3.80 0.77 11.81
N SER A 267 -3.90 -0.32 12.58
CA SER A 267 -4.91 -0.52 13.63
C SER A 267 -4.29 -0.24 14.99
N VAL A 268 -4.82 0.76 15.70
CA VAL A 268 -4.23 1.34 16.92
C VAL A 268 -5.21 1.27 18.08
N SER A 269 -4.75 0.80 19.23
CA SER A 269 -5.50 0.75 20.49
C SER A 269 -6.10 2.12 20.86
N PRO A 270 -7.38 2.18 21.27
CA PRO A 270 -8.06 3.45 21.58
C PRO A 270 -7.38 4.23 22.73
N ASN A 271 -6.66 3.55 23.61
CA ASN A 271 -6.00 4.16 24.76
C ASN A 271 -4.66 4.84 24.43
N HIS A 272 -4.15 4.68 23.21
CA HIS A 272 -2.81 5.15 22.79
C HIS A 272 -2.84 6.05 21.54
N ILE A 273 -4.01 6.62 21.20
CA ILE A 273 -4.16 7.44 19.99
C ILE A 273 -3.28 8.68 20.05
N GLU A 274 -3.25 9.40 21.18
CA GLU A 274 -2.42 10.60 21.34
C GLU A 274 -0.92 10.26 21.22
N GLU A 275 -0.50 9.14 21.80
CA GLU A 275 0.88 8.64 21.71
C GLU A 275 1.24 8.27 20.26
N PHE A 276 0.35 7.55 19.57
CA PHE A 276 0.52 7.20 18.15
C PHE A 276 0.60 8.44 17.26
N LEU A 277 -0.25 9.44 17.47
CA LEU A 277 -0.23 10.68 16.69
C LEU A 277 1.06 11.48 16.94
N SER A 278 1.53 11.53 18.19
CA SER A 278 2.81 12.17 18.54
C SER A 278 3.98 11.47 17.84
N LEU A 279 4.05 10.13 17.94
CA LEU A 279 5.05 9.32 17.23
C LEU A 279 4.99 9.55 15.73
N SER A 280 3.81 9.53 15.16
CA SER A 280 3.61 9.72 13.71
C SER A 280 4.11 11.10 13.26
N TYR A 281 3.84 12.15 14.04
CA TYR A 281 4.32 13.50 13.76
C TYR A 281 5.86 13.58 13.82
N GLU A 282 6.49 12.96 14.81
CA GLU A 282 7.95 12.87 14.92
C GLU A 282 8.59 12.14 13.73
N LEU A 283 7.89 11.15 13.18
CA LEU A 283 8.30 10.40 12.00
C LEU A 283 7.96 11.11 10.66
N GLY A 284 7.43 12.34 10.73
CA GLY A 284 7.14 13.18 9.55
C GLY A 284 5.75 13.00 8.95
N LEU A 285 4.89 12.17 9.54
CA LEU A 285 3.49 12.04 9.13
C LEU A 285 2.66 13.13 9.83
N LYS A 286 2.32 14.16 9.06
CA LYS A 286 1.52 15.28 9.54
C LYS A 286 0.03 15.01 9.27
N ASP A 287 -0.81 15.53 10.16
CA ASP A 287 -2.27 15.60 9.98
C ASP A 287 -2.95 14.21 9.81
N LEU A 288 -2.43 13.16 10.47
CA LEU A 288 -3.11 11.88 10.52
C LEU A 288 -4.41 12.00 11.32
N ASN A 289 -5.50 11.52 10.70
CA ASN A 289 -6.81 11.41 11.35
C ASN A 289 -7.29 9.95 11.28
N PRO A 290 -8.08 9.50 12.26
CA PRO A 290 -8.68 8.18 12.17
C PRO A 290 -9.68 8.11 11.01
N ILE A 291 -9.53 7.09 10.17
CA ILE A 291 -10.43 6.82 9.04
C ILE A 291 -11.50 5.79 9.36
N GLY A 292 -11.51 5.24 10.56
CA GLY A 292 -12.50 4.26 10.99
C GLY A 292 -12.23 3.72 12.38
N GLN A 293 -13.18 2.90 12.87
CA GLN A 293 -13.06 2.20 14.13
C GLN A 293 -13.48 0.75 13.99
N MET A 294 -12.69 -0.16 14.51
CA MET A 294 -13.01 -1.59 14.57
C MET A 294 -14.12 -1.85 15.58
N ILE A 295 -15.12 -2.62 15.16
CA ILE A 295 -16.30 -2.96 15.96
C ILE A 295 -16.50 -4.47 16.01
N SER A 296 -17.31 -4.94 16.93
CA SER A 296 -17.72 -6.35 16.97
C SER A 296 -18.26 -6.81 15.62
N SER A 297 -18.01 -8.08 15.27
CA SER A 297 -18.47 -8.68 14.02
C SER A 297 -19.97 -8.51 13.81
N LYS A 298 -20.34 -8.03 12.62
CA LYS A 298 -21.72 -7.82 12.16
C LYS A 298 -21.94 -8.54 10.81
N GLU A 299 -23.11 -8.33 10.17
CA GLU A 299 -23.50 -8.91 8.90
C GLU A 299 -22.48 -8.57 7.77
N TYR A 300 -22.12 -7.28 7.65
CA TYR A 300 -21.07 -6.84 6.74
C TYR A 300 -19.75 -6.65 7.48
N ARG A 301 -18.65 -6.68 6.74
CA ARG A 301 -17.33 -6.40 7.29
C ARG A 301 -17.05 -4.90 7.36
N ILE A 302 -17.57 -4.12 6.41
CA ILE A 302 -17.32 -2.68 6.29
C ILE A 302 -18.65 -1.92 6.29
N TYR A 303 -18.77 -0.96 7.19
CA TYR A 303 -19.89 -0.04 7.35
C TYR A 303 -19.45 1.39 7.05
N PRO A 304 -19.55 1.86 5.78
CA PRO A 304 -19.21 3.24 5.44
C PRO A 304 -20.15 4.22 6.14
N LYS A 305 -19.58 5.26 6.74
CA LYS A 305 -20.31 6.35 7.41
C LYS A 305 -19.73 7.69 6.96
N SER A 306 -20.56 8.72 6.94
CA SER A 306 -20.06 10.09 7.02
C SER A 306 -19.62 10.35 8.46
N SER A 307 -18.50 11.06 8.67
CA SER A 307 -18.05 11.43 10.00
C SER A 307 -19.21 12.16 10.72
N LEU A 308 -19.44 11.82 11.97
CA LEU A 308 -20.36 12.58 12.78
C LEU A 308 -19.75 13.99 12.94
N MET A 309 -20.37 14.99 12.29
CA MET A 309 -20.12 16.39 12.60
C MET A 309 -20.48 16.68 14.05
#